data_f3620bccb1bbeadd82319ef2d2efe857
#
_entry.id   f3620bccb1bbeadd82319ef2d2efe857
#
_cell.length_a   1.000
_cell.length_b   1.000
_cell.length_c   1.000
_cell.angle_alpha   90.00
_cell.angle_beta   90.00
_cell.angle_gamma   90.00
#
_symmetry.space_group_name_H-M   'P 1'
#
loop_
_entity.id
_entity.type
_entity.pdbx_description
1 polymer ?
#
loop_
_entity_poly.entity_id
_entity_poly.type
_entity_poly.pdbx_seq_one_letter_code
_entity_poly.pdbx_strand_id
1 'polypeptide(L)'
;LTPAGFASNHGGGVLGGISTGQDLVVRIAIKPTSSIRTPKASIDRSGAPTQVETFGRHDPCVGIRATPIAESLLALVLMDHALLHRAQCADVRLALPPVPGSIGG
;
A
#
# COMPACT_ATOMS: atom_id res chain seq x y z
N LEU A 1 -22.39 7.34 -0.82
CA LEU A 1 -22.41 8.58 -1.57
C LEU A 1 -23.66 9.38 -1.19
N THR A 2 -23.50 10.65 -0.92
CA THR A 2 -24.58 11.60 -0.58
C THR A 2 -24.55 12.76 -1.57
N PRO A 3 -25.58 13.60 -1.61
CA PRO A 3 -25.54 14.82 -2.44
C PRO A 3 -24.37 15.76 -2.10
N ALA A 4 -23.83 15.68 -0.89
CA ALA A 4 -22.67 16.45 -0.45
C ALA A 4 -21.32 15.74 -0.74
N GLY A 5 -21.33 14.55 -1.33
CA GLY A 5 -20.14 13.76 -1.64
C GLY A 5 -20.07 12.43 -0.90
N PHE A 6 -18.85 11.96 -0.69
CA PHE A 6 -18.60 10.69 0.01
C PHE A 6 -18.65 10.87 1.52
N ALA A 7 -19.44 10.04 2.21
CA ALA A 7 -19.53 10.06 3.67
C ALA A 7 -18.34 9.36 4.36
N SER A 8 -17.58 8.55 3.64
CA SER A 8 -16.43 7.81 4.17
C SER A 8 -15.49 7.38 3.04
N ASN A 9 -14.25 7.02 3.39
CA ASN A 9 -13.25 6.50 2.44
C ASN A 9 -12.77 5.10 2.87
N HIS A 10 -13.69 4.18 3.12
CA HIS A 10 -13.32 2.80 3.50
C HIS A 10 -12.71 2.00 2.35
N GLY A 11 -12.95 2.42 1.12
CA GLY A 11 -12.34 1.83 -0.08
C GLY A 11 -10.93 2.35 -0.40
N GLY A 12 -10.39 3.25 0.43
CA GLY A 12 -9.06 3.82 0.19
C GLY A 12 -8.95 4.62 -1.11
N GLY A 13 -10.03 5.29 -1.53
CA GLY A 13 -10.07 6.11 -2.74
C GLY A 13 -10.25 5.33 -4.04
N VAL A 14 -10.44 3.99 -3.97
CA VAL A 14 -10.61 3.13 -5.15
C VAL A 14 -11.80 2.20 -4.96
N LEU A 15 -12.71 2.18 -5.92
CA LEU A 15 -13.84 1.26 -5.95
C LEU A 15 -13.92 0.58 -7.32
N GLY A 16 -13.96 -0.76 -7.32
CA GLY A 16 -14.01 -1.52 -8.57
C GLY A 16 -12.83 -1.28 -9.51
N GLY A 17 -11.66 -0.93 -8.99
CA GLY A 17 -10.47 -0.60 -9.77
C GLY A 17 -10.44 0.83 -10.34
N ILE A 18 -11.42 1.66 -10.00
CA ILE A 18 -11.54 3.05 -10.46
C ILE A 18 -11.37 3.99 -9.27
N SER A 19 -10.56 5.04 -9.44
CA SER A 19 -10.40 6.07 -8.41
C SER A 19 -11.71 6.86 -8.22
N THR A 20 -12.03 7.16 -6.97
CA THR A 20 -13.24 7.92 -6.59
C THR A 20 -13.00 9.42 -6.53
N GLY A 21 -11.76 9.88 -6.68
CA GLY A 21 -11.37 11.27 -6.45
C GLY A 21 -11.10 11.61 -4.98
N GLN A 22 -11.25 10.64 -4.07
CA GLN A 22 -10.84 10.77 -2.67
C GLN A 22 -9.35 10.44 -2.52
N ASP A 23 -8.80 10.71 -1.33
CA ASP A 23 -7.42 10.35 -1.01
C ASP A 23 -7.16 8.85 -1.23
N LEU A 24 -6.05 8.54 -1.88
CA LEU A 24 -5.61 7.16 -2.08
C LEU A 24 -4.88 6.67 -0.83
N VAL A 25 -5.50 5.72 -0.14
CA VAL A 25 -4.99 5.16 1.11
C VAL A 25 -4.65 3.70 0.91
N VAL A 26 -3.36 3.38 1.00
CA VAL A 26 -2.86 2.00 0.88
C VAL A 26 -2.31 1.54 2.22
N ARG A 27 -2.68 0.34 2.65
CA ARG A 27 -2.15 -0.31 3.85
C ARG A 27 -1.41 -1.57 3.46
N ILE A 28 -0.17 -1.69 3.93
CA ILE A 28 0.71 -2.81 3.62
C ILE A 28 1.06 -3.52 4.93
N ALA A 29 0.80 -4.82 4.97
CA ALA A 29 1.25 -5.67 6.04
C ALA A 29 2.67 -6.17 5.74
N ILE A 30 3.63 -5.80 6.58
CA ILE A 30 5.02 -6.22 6.43
C ILE A 30 5.34 -7.27 7.47
N LYS A 31 5.81 -8.43 7.01
CA LYS A 31 6.29 -9.49 7.90
C LYS A 31 7.46 -8.96 8.71
N PRO A 32 7.45 -9.09 10.04
CA PRO A 32 8.59 -8.73 10.87
C PRO A 32 9.83 -9.58 10.52
N THR A 33 11.00 -9.07 10.83
CA THR A 33 12.27 -9.78 10.66
C THR A 33 12.23 -11.10 11.43
N SER A 34 12.48 -12.21 10.72
CA SER A 34 12.45 -13.56 11.32
C SER A 34 13.66 -13.85 12.22
N SER A 35 14.74 -13.10 12.03
CA SER A 35 16.00 -13.25 12.79
C SER A 35 15.95 -12.37 14.03
N ILE A 36 15.31 -12.85 15.08
CA ILE A 36 15.32 -12.21 16.39
C ILE A 36 16.23 -12.96 17.35
N ARG A 37 16.89 -12.24 18.24
CA ARG A 37 17.80 -12.78 19.27
C ARG A 37 17.02 -13.40 20.43
N THR A 38 16.00 -14.18 20.13
CA THR A 38 15.25 -14.92 21.14
C THR A 38 15.51 -16.39 20.92
N PRO A 39 16.09 -17.11 21.91
CA PRO A 39 16.31 -18.53 21.80
C PRO A 39 14.99 -19.26 21.50
N LYS A 40 15.01 -20.15 20.53
CA LYS A 40 13.87 -20.97 20.14
C LYS A 40 14.22 -22.45 20.29
N ALA A 41 13.30 -23.21 20.85
CA ALA A 41 13.42 -24.66 20.90
C ALA A 41 13.44 -25.23 19.47
N SER A 42 14.36 -26.13 19.23
CA SER A 42 14.56 -26.84 17.96
C SER A 42 15.10 -28.24 18.22
N ILE A 43 15.45 -28.97 17.19
CA ILE A 43 16.14 -30.24 17.23
C ILE A 43 17.44 -30.17 16.45
N ASP A 44 18.46 -30.87 16.88
CA ASP A 44 19.71 -31.03 16.16
C ASP A 44 19.62 -32.11 15.06
N ARG A 45 20.71 -32.39 14.36
CA ARG A 45 20.75 -33.41 13.29
C ARG A 45 20.50 -34.84 13.79
N SER A 46 20.70 -35.08 15.07
CA SER A 46 20.41 -36.40 15.70
C SER A 46 18.96 -36.51 16.19
N GLY A 47 18.18 -35.44 16.10
CA GLY A 47 16.84 -35.35 16.62
C GLY A 47 16.76 -35.00 18.11
N ALA A 48 17.90 -34.68 18.74
CA ALA A 48 17.92 -34.27 20.15
C ALA A 48 17.46 -32.83 20.33
N PRO A 49 16.75 -32.51 21.45
CA PRO A 49 16.32 -31.14 21.74
C PRO A 49 17.51 -30.18 21.82
N THR A 50 17.42 -29.05 21.13
CA THR A 50 18.42 -27.99 21.17
C THR A 50 17.76 -26.62 21.16
N GLN A 51 18.56 -25.59 21.41
CA GLN A 51 18.11 -24.18 21.24
C GLN A 51 18.88 -23.54 20.12
N VAL A 52 18.13 -22.80 19.28
CA VAL A 52 18.69 -22.04 18.18
C VAL A 52 18.48 -20.56 18.45
N GLU A 53 19.56 -19.80 18.37
CA GLU A 53 19.54 -18.35 18.45
C GLU A 53 20.22 -17.78 17.20
N THR A 54 19.62 -16.75 16.60
CA THR A 54 20.16 -16.11 15.41
C THR A 54 20.91 -14.84 15.80
N PHE A 55 22.19 -14.79 15.47
CA PHE A 55 23.03 -13.61 15.67
C PHE A 55 23.18 -12.83 14.38
N GLY A 56 23.12 -11.51 14.46
CA GLY A 56 23.31 -10.62 13.32
C GLY A 56 22.78 -9.22 13.60
N ARG A 57 23.12 -8.29 12.72
CA ARG A 57 22.52 -6.96 12.71
C ARG A 57 21.26 -7.01 11.81
N HIS A 58 20.11 -6.84 12.43
CA HIS A 58 18.83 -6.80 11.72
C HIS A 58 18.05 -5.56 12.15
N ASP A 59 17.42 -4.90 11.18
CA ASP A 59 16.48 -3.82 11.48
C ASP A 59 15.25 -4.42 12.18
N PRO A 60 14.84 -3.89 13.34
CA PRO A 60 13.69 -4.43 14.09
C PRO A 60 12.37 -4.29 13.32
N CYS A 61 12.27 -3.28 12.48
CA CYS A 61 11.09 -3.05 11.65
C CYS A 61 11.51 -2.45 10.31
N VAL A 62 11.31 -3.20 9.23
CA VAL A 62 11.55 -2.73 7.85
C VAL A 62 10.40 -1.85 7.34
N GLY A 63 9.26 -1.85 8.01
CA GLY A 63 8.07 -1.09 7.62
C GLY A 63 8.30 0.42 7.55
N ILE A 64 9.10 0.95 8.47
CA ILE A 64 9.43 2.39 8.50
C ILE A 64 10.13 2.82 7.20
N ARG A 65 11.06 2.01 6.71
CA ARG A 65 11.78 2.28 5.45
C ARG A 65 10.96 1.89 4.21
N ALA A 66 10.08 0.92 4.34
CA ALA A 66 9.19 0.49 3.25
C ALA A 66 8.11 1.53 2.92
N THR A 67 7.70 2.36 3.87
CA THR A 67 6.65 3.37 3.66
C THR A 67 6.98 4.33 2.51
N PRO A 68 8.09 5.09 2.51
CA PRO A 68 8.41 5.99 1.40
C PRO A 68 8.70 5.25 0.09
N ILE A 69 9.18 4.02 0.14
CA ILE A 69 9.39 3.20 -1.05
C ILE A 69 8.04 2.84 -1.68
N ALA A 70 7.08 2.37 -0.87
CA ALA A 70 5.75 2.01 -1.33
C ALA A 70 4.99 3.23 -1.89
N GLU A 71 5.11 4.38 -1.22
CA GLU A 71 4.53 5.64 -1.68
C GLU A 71 5.10 6.07 -3.03
N SER A 72 6.41 6.01 -3.20
CA SER A 72 7.07 6.33 -4.47
C SER A 72 6.66 5.37 -5.59
N LEU A 73 6.57 4.08 -5.33
CA LEU A 73 6.11 3.09 -6.30
C LEU A 73 4.65 3.32 -6.68
N LEU A 74 3.80 3.63 -5.72
CA LEU A 74 2.40 3.97 -5.99
C LEU A 74 2.30 5.21 -6.88
N ALA A 75 3.08 6.24 -6.62
CA ALA A 75 3.11 7.46 -7.43
C ALA A 75 3.54 7.16 -8.88
N LEU A 76 4.52 6.29 -9.09
CA LEU A 76 4.94 5.87 -10.44
C LEU A 76 3.81 5.14 -11.18
N VAL A 77 3.13 4.21 -10.53
CA VAL A 77 2.00 3.48 -11.15
C VAL A 77 0.86 4.43 -11.48
N LEU A 78 0.51 5.34 -10.58
CA LEU A 78 -0.55 6.32 -10.82
C LEU A 78 -0.18 7.28 -11.97
N MET A 79 1.08 7.70 -12.05
CA MET A 79 1.54 8.55 -13.14
C MET A 79 1.47 7.83 -14.49
N ASP A 80 1.85 6.56 -14.55
CA ASP A 80 1.73 5.76 -15.77
C ASP A 80 0.28 5.69 -16.26
N HIS A 81 -0.65 5.36 -15.36
CA HIS A 81 -2.09 5.36 -15.68
C HIS A 81 -2.63 6.74 -16.07
N ALA A 82 -2.18 7.79 -15.41
CA ALA A 82 -2.57 9.16 -15.76
C ALA A 82 -2.10 9.55 -17.16
N LEU A 83 -0.88 9.19 -17.53
CA LEU A 83 -0.33 9.44 -18.87
C LEU A 83 -1.06 8.63 -19.94
N LEU A 84 -1.35 7.35 -19.69
CA LEU A 84 -2.15 6.52 -20.57
C LEU A 84 -3.56 7.08 -20.78
N HIS A 85 -4.22 7.47 -19.70
CA HIS A 85 -5.54 8.11 -19.76
C HIS A 85 -5.48 9.40 -20.57
N ARG A 86 -4.50 10.25 -20.31
CA ARG A 86 -4.32 11.49 -21.06
C ARG A 86 -4.05 11.26 -22.55
N ALA A 87 -3.27 10.22 -22.88
CA ALA A 87 -3.00 9.88 -24.29
C ALA A 87 -4.26 9.42 -25.04
N GLN A 88 -5.18 8.73 -24.35
CA GLN A 88 -6.40 8.20 -24.94
C GLN A 88 -7.57 9.19 -24.92
N CYS A 89 -7.69 10.00 -23.88
CA CYS A 89 -8.89 10.77 -23.55
C CYS A 89 -8.62 12.26 -23.31
N ALA A 90 -7.47 12.80 -23.72
CA ALA A 90 -7.05 14.17 -23.38
C ALA A 90 -8.08 15.26 -23.68
N ASP A 91 -8.84 15.10 -24.76
CA ASP A 91 -9.80 16.08 -25.24
C ASP A 91 -11.24 15.78 -24.83
N VAL A 92 -11.45 14.64 -24.16
CA VAL A 92 -12.79 14.24 -23.71
C VAL A 92 -13.12 14.96 -22.41
N ARG A 93 -14.15 15.78 -22.45
CA ARG A 93 -14.74 16.40 -21.26
C ARG A 93 -16.10 15.75 -21.00
N LEU A 94 -16.28 15.27 -19.77
CA LEU A 94 -17.57 14.75 -19.35
C LEU A 94 -18.56 15.92 -19.21
N ALA A 95 -19.76 15.74 -19.76
CA ALA A 95 -20.86 16.69 -19.59
C ALA A 95 -21.51 16.61 -18.18
N LEU A 96 -21.10 15.60 -17.39
CA LEU A 96 -21.61 15.41 -16.03
C LEU A 96 -20.86 16.30 -15.03
N PRO A 97 -21.54 16.86 -14.03
CA PRO A 97 -20.89 17.60 -12.97
C PRO A 97 -19.96 16.68 -12.18
N PRO A 98 -18.82 17.18 -11.68
CA PRO A 98 -17.93 16.39 -10.82
C PRO A 98 -18.66 15.97 -9.54
N VAL A 99 -18.35 14.79 -9.05
CA VAL A 99 -18.87 14.32 -7.76
C VAL A 99 -18.24 15.18 -6.64
N PRO A 100 -19.06 15.77 -5.74
CA PRO A 100 -18.53 16.52 -4.61
C PRO A 100 -17.52 15.69 -3.79
N GLY A 101 -16.41 16.28 -3.41
CA GLY A 101 -15.32 15.58 -2.70
C GLY A 101 -14.29 14.92 -3.61
N SER A 102 -14.43 14.95 -4.94
CA SER A 102 -13.35 14.66 -5.85
C SER A 102 -12.40 15.86 -5.94
N ILE A 103 -11.11 15.59 -5.92
CA ILE A 103 -10.07 16.62 -6.05
C ILE A 103 -9.96 17.00 -7.53
N GLY A 104 -10.19 18.23 -7.83
CA GLY A 104 -9.90 18.84 -9.11
C GLY A 104 -11.00 18.72 -10.17
N GLY A 105 -11.68 19.79 -10.39
CA GLY A 105 -12.29 20.12 -11.66
C GLY A 105 -11.29 20.82 -12.56
#